data_c53bcf21fd72ef56738d3d87526ecf89
#
_entry.id   c53bcf21fd72ef56738d3d87526ecf89
#
_cell.length_a   1.000
_cell.length_b   1.000
_cell.length_c   1.000
_cell.angle_alpha   90.00
_cell.angle_beta   90.00
_cell.angle_gamma   90.00
#
_symmetry.space_group_name_H-M   'P 1'
#
loop_
_entity.id
_entity.type
_entity.pdbx_description
1 polymer ?
#
loop_
_entity_poly.entity_id
_entity_poly.type
_entity_poly.pdbx_seq_one_letter_code
_entity_poly.pdbx_strand_id
1 'polypeptide(L)'
;MKRRILSIALLAAMCAALLAGCGQKSATWKVTCPWAPSGVAAMVSQQAATKSTSYSDSITLVAEAIKGDAATVNTWVADTKANDTELVFVGEGLLSITSILDPAKMQFGYEDFVFVENLYSSIFVLSADAKLNISSIADLEAYVQRGTEISVAVNGATSSEAFLAASLFGAMGAGDKLKLTPYQSAAEAAQAVARGETQFAVSHQ
;
A
#
# COMPACT_ATOMS: atom_id res chain seq x y z
N MET A 1 -37.50 52.66 -28.94
CA MET A 1 -36.82 51.42 -29.42
C MET A 1 -35.44 51.20 -28.82
N LYS A 2 -34.53 52.17 -28.81
CA LYS A 2 -33.14 52.03 -28.31
C LYS A 2 -33.04 51.55 -26.82
N ARG A 3 -33.91 52.02 -25.90
CA ARG A 3 -33.90 51.61 -24.49
C ARG A 3 -34.31 50.14 -24.25
N ARG A 4 -35.23 49.61 -25.07
CA ARG A 4 -35.65 48.20 -24.96
C ARG A 4 -34.58 47.23 -25.48
N ILE A 5 -33.83 47.64 -26.50
CA ILE A 5 -32.72 46.86 -27.05
C ILE A 5 -31.56 46.78 -26.05
N LEU A 6 -31.29 47.90 -25.33
CA LEU A 6 -30.23 47.96 -24.31
C LEU A 6 -30.57 47.05 -23.10
N SER A 7 -31.84 46.98 -22.69
CA SER A 7 -32.29 46.12 -21.58
C SER A 7 -32.19 44.65 -21.93
N ILE A 8 -32.51 44.27 -23.18
CA ILE A 8 -32.38 42.86 -23.65
C ILE A 8 -30.90 42.44 -23.78
N ALA A 9 -30.04 43.33 -24.26
CA ALA A 9 -28.61 43.07 -24.32
C ALA A 9 -27.97 42.93 -22.92
N LEU A 10 -28.43 43.73 -21.96
CA LEU A 10 -27.94 43.61 -20.56
C LEU A 10 -28.40 42.31 -19.90
N LEU A 11 -29.64 41.89 -20.15
CA LEU A 11 -30.15 40.60 -19.63
C LEU A 11 -29.41 39.42 -20.26
N ALA A 12 -29.15 39.44 -21.57
CA ALA A 12 -28.40 38.42 -22.28
C ALA A 12 -26.95 38.33 -21.78
N ALA A 13 -26.30 39.49 -21.52
CA ALA A 13 -24.96 39.53 -20.97
C ALA A 13 -24.90 39.00 -19.52
N MET A 14 -25.91 39.30 -18.70
CA MET A 14 -26.03 38.73 -17.33
C MET A 14 -26.30 37.23 -17.34
N CYS A 15 -27.15 36.71 -18.24
CA CYS A 15 -27.37 35.30 -18.41
C CYS A 15 -26.10 34.57 -18.91
N ALA A 16 -25.35 35.17 -19.85
CA ALA A 16 -24.10 34.65 -20.35
C ALA A 16 -23.01 34.62 -19.24
N ALA A 17 -22.97 35.62 -18.36
CA ALA A 17 -22.05 35.67 -17.23
C ALA A 17 -22.41 34.63 -16.16
N LEU A 18 -23.69 34.31 -15.97
CA LEU A 18 -24.16 33.26 -15.06
C LEU A 18 -23.89 31.85 -15.62
N LEU A 19 -23.86 31.67 -16.93
CA LEU A 19 -23.52 30.40 -17.59
C LEU A 19 -21.99 30.19 -17.71
N ALA A 20 -21.18 31.24 -17.67
CA ALA A 20 -19.72 31.15 -17.68
C ALA A 20 -19.13 30.87 -16.28
N GLY A 21 -19.95 30.85 -15.24
CA GLY A 21 -19.51 30.91 -13.85
C GLY A 21 -19.45 29.61 -13.08
N CYS A 22 -19.54 28.41 -13.67
CA CYS A 22 -19.38 27.15 -12.94
C CYS A 22 -18.81 26.02 -13.80
N GLY A 23 -17.74 26.27 -14.50
CA GLY A 23 -16.85 25.19 -14.90
C GLY A 23 -16.01 24.82 -13.68
N GLN A 24 -16.50 23.92 -12.82
CA GLN A 24 -15.70 23.36 -11.74
C GLN A 24 -14.48 22.71 -12.39
N LYS A 25 -13.31 23.30 -12.18
CA LYS A 25 -12.06 22.74 -12.72
C LYS A 25 -11.87 21.40 -12.04
N SER A 26 -11.95 20.32 -12.79
CA SER A 26 -11.58 19.01 -12.29
C SER A 26 -10.10 19.02 -11.91
N ALA A 27 -9.80 18.63 -10.68
CA ALA A 27 -8.44 18.45 -10.20
C ALA A 27 -8.02 16.99 -10.42
N THR A 28 -6.82 16.79 -10.92
CA THR A 28 -6.22 15.46 -10.97
C THR A 28 -5.36 15.29 -9.72
N TRP A 29 -5.68 14.28 -8.92
CA TRP A 29 -4.93 13.91 -7.75
C TRP A 29 -4.13 12.65 -8.05
N LYS A 30 -2.85 12.65 -7.71
CA LYS A 30 -1.94 11.51 -7.92
C LYS A 30 -1.79 10.72 -6.62
N VAL A 31 -1.95 9.41 -6.70
CA VAL A 31 -1.70 8.47 -5.59
C VAL A 31 -0.48 7.63 -5.94
N THR A 32 0.63 7.86 -5.25
CA THR A 32 1.84 7.06 -5.36
C THR A 32 1.76 5.86 -4.42
N CYS A 33 1.88 4.64 -4.95
CA CYS A 33 1.96 3.40 -4.19
C CYS A 33 3.40 2.87 -4.24
N PRO A 34 4.12 2.70 -3.10
CA PRO A 34 5.54 2.36 -3.07
C PRO A 34 5.82 0.86 -3.25
N TRP A 35 4.83 0.07 -3.63
CA TRP A 35 4.98 -1.37 -3.82
C TRP A 35 4.76 -1.80 -5.27
N ALA A 36 5.08 -3.09 -5.53
CA ALA A 36 4.93 -3.66 -6.85
C ALA A 36 3.47 -3.60 -7.36
N PRO A 37 3.24 -3.41 -8.66
CA PRO A 37 1.90 -3.35 -9.27
C PRO A 37 1.03 -4.58 -8.98
N SER A 38 1.63 -5.75 -8.71
CA SER A 38 0.93 -6.98 -8.32
C SER A 38 0.52 -7.04 -6.86
N GLY A 39 0.92 -6.07 -6.04
CA GLY A 39 0.58 -6.01 -4.61
C GLY A 39 -0.84 -5.49 -4.37
N VAL A 40 -1.44 -5.93 -3.26
CA VAL A 40 -2.81 -5.53 -2.87
C VAL A 40 -2.96 -4.01 -2.79
N ALA A 41 -2.01 -3.30 -2.19
CA ALA A 41 -2.04 -1.84 -2.08
C ALA A 41 -2.10 -1.15 -3.45
N ALA A 42 -1.32 -1.63 -4.43
CA ALA A 42 -1.34 -1.10 -5.79
C ALA A 42 -2.70 -1.38 -6.48
N MET A 43 -3.26 -2.59 -6.30
CA MET A 43 -4.58 -2.93 -6.83
C MET A 43 -5.69 -2.07 -6.20
N VAL A 44 -5.64 -1.83 -4.88
CA VAL A 44 -6.60 -0.96 -4.18
C VAL A 44 -6.48 0.48 -4.67
N SER A 45 -5.26 1.02 -4.80
CA SER A 45 -5.02 2.37 -5.33
C SER A 45 -5.55 2.51 -6.75
N GLN A 46 -5.30 1.52 -7.61
CA GLN A 46 -5.79 1.50 -8.99
C GLN A 46 -7.31 1.40 -9.06
N GLN A 47 -7.93 0.62 -8.18
CA GLN A 47 -9.37 0.52 -8.10
C GLN A 47 -10.00 1.83 -7.64
N ALA A 48 -9.41 2.49 -6.63
CA ALA A 48 -9.84 3.82 -6.19
C ALA A 48 -9.74 4.85 -7.33
N ALA A 49 -8.63 4.84 -8.07
CA ALA A 49 -8.44 5.70 -9.24
C ALA A 49 -9.51 5.44 -10.31
N THR A 50 -9.74 4.18 -10.67
CA THR A 50 -10.74 3.80 -11.68
C THR A 50 -12.16 4.22 -11.29
N LYS A 51 -12.48 4.20 -10.00
CA LYS A 51 -13.81 4.55 -9.49
C LYS A 51 -13.98 6.04 -9.17
N SER A 52 -12.91 6.82 -9.07
CA SER A 52 -12.95 8.21 -8.62
C SER A 52 -13.96 9.06 -9.38
N THR A 53 -14.01 8.94 -10.69
CA THR A 53 -14.95 9.66 -11.56
C THR A 53 -16.42 9.27 -11.38
N SER A 54 -16.69 8.16 -10.71
CA SER A 54 -18.07 7.76 -10.36
C SER A 54 -18.57 8.41 -9.08
N TYR A 55 -17.66 8.99 -8.29
CA TYR A 55 -17.96 9.61 -7.00
C TYR A 55 -17.74 11.13 -6.96
N SER A 56 -16.99 11.67 -7.92
CA SER A 56 -16.71 13.09 -7.99
C SER A 56 -16.56 13.56 -9.43
N ASP A 57 -17.27 14.63 -9.77
CA ASP A 57 -17.11 15.34 -11.04
C ASP A 57 -15.93 16.35 -11.00
N SER A 58 -15.39 16.60 -9.80
CA SER A 58 -14.36 17.62 -9.57
C SER A 58 -12.99 17.03 -9.26
N ILE A 59 -12.89 15.73 -8.96
CA ILE A 59 -11.62 15.06 -8.62
C ILE A 59 -11.50 13.79 -9.43
N THR A 60 -10.36 13.64 -10.11
CA THR A 60 -9.94 12.41 -10.78
C THR A 60 -8.68 11.90 -10.09
N LEU A 61 -8.70 10.66 -9.60
CA LEU A 61 -7.50 10.03 -9.05
C LEU A 61 -6.72 9.33 -10.17
N VAL A 62 -5.39 9.43 -10.10
CA VAL A 62 -4.46 8.65 -10.92
C VAL A 62 -3.53 7.90 -9.99
N ALA A 63 -3.51 6.57 -10.09
CA ALA A 63 -2.63 5.74 -9.27
C ALA A 63 -1.38 5.34 -10.05
N GLU A 64 -0.23 5.45 -9.39
CA GLU A 64 1.06 5.02 -9.91
C GLU A 64 1.73 4.08 -8.89
N ALA A 65 2.12 2.88 -9.32
CA ALA A 65 2.83 1.93 -8.50
C ALA A 65 4.33 1.99 -8.83
N ILE A 66 5.13 2.47 -7.89
CA ILE A 66 6.58 2.62 -8.00
C ILE A 66 7.23 1.72 -6.95
N LYS A 67 7.75 0.57 -7.36
CA LYS A 67 8.42 -0.35 -6.47
C LYS A 67 9.67 0.29 -5.85
N GLY A 68 9.74 0.30 -4.52
CA GLY A 68 10.90 0.84 -3.80
C GLY A 68 10.69 0.98 -2.30
N ASP A 69 9.53 0.61 -1.77
CA ASP A 69 9.21 0.70 -0.33
C ASP A 69 9.61 2.07 0.27
N ALA A 70 10.45 2.08 1.30
CA ALA A 70 10.93 3.28 1.96
C ALA A 70 11.65 4.25 0.99
N ALA A 71 12.40 3.75 0.01
CA ALA A 71 13.11 4.61 -0.94
C ALA A 71 12.15 5.40 -1.82
N THR A 72 11.03 4.80 -2.25
CA THR A 72 9.99 5.53 -3.00
C THR A 72 9.33 6.61 -2.15
N VAL A 73 9.03 6.30 -0.89
CA VAL A 73 8.43 7.29 0.03
C VAL A 73 9.42 8.41 0.37
N ASN A 74 10.70 8.09 0.57
CA ASN A 74 11.75 9.10 0.76
C ASN A 74 11.80 10.07 -0.42
N THR A 75 11.80 9.54 -1.65
CA THR A 75 11.78 10.37 -2.87
C THR A 75 10.51 11.21 -2.93
N TRP A 76 9.35 10.60 -2.63
CA TRP A 76 8.09 11.33 -2.63
C TRP A 76 8.09 12.49 -1.61
N VAL A 77 8.55 12.26 -0.40
CA VAL A 77 8.63 13.31 0.65
C VAL A 77 9.61 14.41 0.25
N ALA A 78 10.76 14.05 -0.34
CA ALA A 78 11.78 15.02 -0.76
C ALA A 78 11.31 15.89 -1.94
N ASP A 79 10.61 15.30 -2.91
CA ASP A 79 10.24 15.95 -4.16
C ASP A 79 8.86 16.63 -4.09
N THR A 80 7.98 16.11 -3.24
CA THR A 80 6.60 16.60 -3.12
C THR A 80 6.54 17.70 -2.06
N LYS A 81 6.31 18.92 -2.49
CA LYS A 81 5.93 20.00 -1.56
C LYS A 81 4.50 19.76 -1.10
N ALA A 82 4.21 20.09 0.16
CA ALA A 82 2.86 20.03 0.68
C ALA A 82 1.88 20.74 -0.27
N ASN A 83 0.98 19.96 -0.84
CA ASN A 83 -0.07 20.42 -1.75
C ASN A 83 -1.30 19.53 -1.59
N ASP A 84 -2.41 19.92 -2.20
CA ASP A 84 -3.71 19.28 -2.03
C ASP A 84 -3.96 18.17 -3.08
N THR A 85 -2.99 17.83 -3.92
CA THR A 85 -3.20 16.94 -5.08
C THR A 85 -2.23 15.75 -5.15
N GLU A 86 -1.24 15.70 -4.29
CA GLU A 86 -0.27 14.61 -4.22
C GLU A 86 -0.54 13.76 -2.97
N LEU A 87 -0.79 12.48 -3.18
CA LEU A 87 -1.03 11.49 -2.15
C LEU A 87 0.00 10.37 -2.25
N VAL A 88 0.37 9.80 -1.11
CA VAL A 88 1.19 8.59 -1.08
C VAL A 88 0.51 7.53 -0.22
N PHE A 89 0.58 6.29 -0.68
CA PHE A 89 0.13 5.16 0.11
C PHE A 89 1.27 4.75 1.05
N VAL A 90 1.06 4.85 2.36
CA VAL A 90 2.04 4.46 3.37
C VAL A 90 1.49 3.28 4.16
N GLY A 91 2.23 2.18 4.17
CA GLY A 91 1.90 1.02 5.01
C GLY A 91 2.36 1.24 6.45
N GLU A 92 1.56 0.77 7.39
CA GLU A 92 1.90 0.83 8.81
C GLU A 92 3.30 0.24 9.10
N GLY A 93 3.66 -0.87 8.44
CA GLY A 93 4.97 -1.51 8.61
C GLY A 93 6.16 -0.62 8.27
N LEU A 94 6.03 0.31 7.33
CA LEU A 94 7.09 1.29 7.05
C LEU A 94 7.29 2.22 8.24
N LEU A 95 6.23 2.79 8.77
CA LEU A 95 6.30 3.79 9.83
C LEU A 95 6.61 3.18 11.21
N SER A 96 6.21 1.94 11.47
CA SER A 96 6.37 1.29 12.77
C SER A 96 7.57 0.32 12.81
N ILE A 97 7.63 -0.64 11.89
CA ILE A 97 8.59 -1.74 11.93
C ILE A 97 9.90 -1.36 11.24
N THR A 98 9.85 -0.86 10.01
CA THR A 98 11.07 -0.50 9.26
C THR A 98 11.81 0.65 9.93
N SER A 99 11.10 1.63 10.49
CA SER A 99 11.69 2.74 11.23
C SER A 99 12.50 2.29 12.47
N ILE A 100 12.15 1.16 13.06
CA ILE A 100 12.87 0.59 14.22
C ILE A 100 13.99 -0.34 13.77
N LEU A 101 13.71 -1.25 12.81
CA LEU A 101 14.66 -2.30 12.41
C LEU A 101 15.74 -1.78 11.45
N ASP A 102 15.43 -0.78 10.65
CA ASP A 102 16.36 -0.21 9.66
C ASP A 102 16.14 1.29 9.50
N PRO A 103 16.38 2.07 10.57
CA PRO A 103 16.12 3.52 10.58
C PRO A 103 16.95 4.26 9.52
N ALA A 104 18.07 3.71 9.07
CA ALA A 104 18.90 4.33 8.03
C ALA A 104 18.20 4.39 6.66
N LYS A 105 17.21 3.56 6.42
CA LYS A 105 16.38 3.61 5.20
C LYS A 105 15.29 4.68 5.25
N MET A 106 15.00 5.24 6.43
CA MET A 106 13.88 6.16 6.63
C MET A 106 14.38 7.60 6.68
N GLN A 107 13.93 8.42 5.75
CA GLN A 107 14.16 9.87 5.72
C GLN A 107 12.86 10.65 5.97
N PHE A 108 11.87 10.00 6.57
CA PHE A 108 10.57 10.55 6.92
C PHE A 108 10.04 9.91 8.22
N GLY A 109 9.14 10.61 8.88
CA GLY A 109 8.43 10.16 10.07
C GLY A 109 6.93 10.40 9.95
N TYR A 110 6.19 10.18 11.02
CA TYR A 110 4.75 10.46 11.09
C TYR A 110 4.42 11.94 10.85
N GLU A 111 5.31 12.83 11.26
CA GLU A 111 5.20 14.29 11.16
C GLU A 111 5.21 14.83 9.74
N ASP A 112 5.73 14.04 8.78
CA ASP A 112 5.81 14.44 7.38
C ASP A 112 4.50 14.21 6.61
N PHE A 113 3.48 13.61 7.25
CA PHE A 113 2.23 13.24 6.60
C PHE A 113 1.00 13.84 7.28
N VAL A 114 0.02 14.18 6.45
CA VAL A 114 -1.37 14.33 6.87
C VAL A 114 -2.12 13.07 6.48
N PHE A 115 -2.56 12.28 7.46
CA PHE A 115 -3.30 11.04 7.20
C PHE A 115 -4.72 11.37 6.76
N VAL A 116 -5.11 10.89 5.59
CA VAL A 116 -6.41 11.16 4.98
C VAL A 116 -7.39 10.03 5.30
N GLU A 117 -7.03 8.79 4.98
CA GLU A 117 -7.92 7.64 5.11
C GLU A 117 -7.14 6.32 5.16
N ASN A 118 -7.70 5.34 5.85
CA ASN A 118 -7.26 3.95 5.78
C ASN A 118 -7.99 3.24 4.64
N LEU A 119 -7.30 2.97 3.55
CA LEU A 119 -7.92 2.40 2.35
C LEU A 119 -8.31 0.94 2.49
N TYR A 120 -7.60 0.15 3.30
CA TYR A 120 -7.95 -1.23 3.62
C TYR A 120 -7.22 -1.72 4.87
N SER A 121 -7.78 -2.75 5.47
CA SER A 121 -7.12 -3.57 6.49
C SER A 121 -7.09 -5.02 6.00
N SER A 122 -6.03 -5.74 6.29
CA SER A 122 -5.87 -7.13 5.91
C SER A 122 -5.40 -7.97 7.11
N ILE A 123 -5.64 -9.27 7.04
CA ILE A 123 -5.13 -10.23 8.02
C ILE A 123 -3.85 -10.85 7.50
N PHE A 124 -2.92 -11.16 8.41
CA PHE A 124 -1.74 -11.94 8.08
C PHE A 124 -2.06 -13.42 8.16
N VAL A 125 -1.53 -14.17 7.22
CA VAL A 125 -1.72 -15.61 7.08
C VAL A 125 -0.36 -16.29 7.01
N LEU A 126 -0.17 -17.34 7.80
CA LEU A 126 0.93 -18.28 7.64
C LEU A 126 0.47 -19.40 6.70
N SER A 127 1.12 -19.51 5.55
CA SER A 127 0.94 -20.63 4.62
C SER A 127 2.07 -21.62 4.78
N ALA A 128 1.79 -22.91 4.62
CA ALA A 128 2.77 -23.98 4.66
C ALA A 128 2.76 -24.79 3.36
N ASP A 129 3.92 -25.38 2.98
CA ASP A 129 3.95 -26.37 1.92
C ASP A 129 3.05 -27.55 2.30
N ALA A 130 2.12 -27.90 1.41
CA ALA A 130 1.15 -28.99 1.65
C ALA A 130 1.81 -30.33 1.99
N LYS A 131 3.04 -30.55 1.54
CA LYS A 131 3.82 -31.78 1.84
C LYS A 131 4.16 -31.91 3.33
N LEU A 132 4.13 -30.81 4.09
CA LEU A 132 4.42 -30.84 5.52
C LEU A 132 3.26 -31.38 6.35
N ASN A 133 2.05 -31.47 5.76
CA ASN A 133 0.82 -31.95 6.41
C ASN A 133 0.52 -31.20 7.72
N ILE A 134 0.76 -29.89 7.74
CA ILE A 134 0.44 -29.01 8.89
C ILE A 134 -0.97 -28.47 8.67
N SER A 135 -1.88 -28.80 9.57
CA SER A 135 -3.29 -28.40 9.52
C SER A 135 -3.78 -27.68 10.78
N SER A 136 -2.92 -27.63 11.80
CA SER A 136 -3.21 -26.99 13.08
C SER A 136 -1.96 -26.35 13.68
N ILE A 137 -2.14 -25.48 14.69
CA ILE A 137 -1.03 -24.92 15.47
C ILE A 137 -0.25 -26.04 16.17
N ALA A 138 -0.91 -27.07 16.67
CA ALA A 138 -0.24 -28.20 17.30
C ALA A 138 0.67 -28.96 16.30
N ASP A 139 0.26 -29.10 15.05
CA ASP A 139 1.11 -29.70 14.01
C ASP A 139 2.32 -28.82 13.72
N LEU A 140 2.12 -27.48 13.70
CA LEU A 140 3.20 -26.52 13.51
C LEU A 140 4.20 -26.58 14.66
N GLU A 141 3.73 -26.61 15.92
CA GLU A 141 4.58 -26.78 17.10
C GLU A 141 5.39 -28.08 17.03
N ALA A 142 4.71 -29.20 16.73
CA ALA A 142 5.37 -30.48 16.57
C ALA A 142 6.42 -30.49 15.42
N TYR A 143 6.16 -29.75 14.35
CA TYR A 143 7.12 -29.58 13.26
C TYR A 143 8.34 -28.79 13.73
N VAL A 144 8.16 -27.67 14.39
CA VAL A 144 9.21 -26.81 14.94
C VAL A 144 10.09 -27.57 15.92
N GLN A 145 9.51 -28.42 16.78
CA GLN A 145 10.22 -29.22 17.77
C GLN A 145 11.16 -30.29 17.15
N ARG A 146 11.04 -30.59 15.86
CA ARG A 146 12.00 -31.47 15.17
C ARG A 146 13.40 -30.84 15.07
N GLY A 147 13.50 -29.55 15.27
CA GLY A 147 14.77 -28.84 15.38
C GLY A 147 15.50 -28.64 14.05
N THR A 148 14.83 -28.78 12.92
CA THR A 148 15.38 -28.52 11.57
C THR A 148 15.32 -27.02 11.24
N GLU A 149 16.09 -26.60 10.23
CA GLU A 149 15.98 -25.25 9.67
C GLU A 149 14.54 -24.97 9.19
N ILE A 150 14.06 -23.77 9.46
CA ILE A 150 12.75 -23.30 9.06
C ILE A 150 12.93 -22.16 8.06
N SER A 151 12.54 -22.38 6.81
CA SER A 151 12.58 -21.37 5.76
C SER A 151 11.21 -20.72 5.56
N VAL A 152 11.17 -19.38 5.64
CA VAL A 152 9.94 -18.59 5.52
C VAL A 152 10.11 -17.51 4.47
N ALA A 153 9.25 -17.52 3.45
CA ALA A 153 9.14 -16.44 2.48
C ALA A 153 8.39 -15.25 3.07
N VAL A 154 8.91 -14.05 2.87
CA VAL A 154 8.36 -12.80 3.38
C VAL A 154 8.41 -11.71 2.31
N ASN A 155 7.56 -10.71 2.41
CA ASN A 155 7.56 -9.55 1.52
C ASN A 155 8.54 -8.48 2.04
N GLY A 156 9.83 -8.68 1.77
CA GLY A 156 10.90 -7.79 2.25
C GLY A 156 11.47 -8.17 3.61
N ALA A 157 12.75 -7.88 3.81
CA ALA A 157 13.50 -8.30 5.00
C ALA A 157 13.11 -7.54 6.28
N THR A 158 12.58 -6.33 6.16
CA THR A 158 12.17 -5.47 7.30
C THR A 158 10.66 -5.20 7.29
N SER A 159 9.89 -6.09 6.68
CA SER A 159 8.44 -6.00 6.57
C SER A 159 7.72 -6.49 7.82
N SER A 160 6.43 -6.19 7.91
CA SER A 160 5.55 -6.74 8.95
C SER A 160 5.52 -8.27 8.92
N GLU A 161 5.56 -8.87 7.72
CA GLU A 161 5.61 -10.32 7.54
C GLU A 161 6.88 -10.93 8.13
N ALA A 162 8.03 -10.27 7.91
CA ALA A 162 9.31 -10.72 8.48
C ALA A 162 9.28 -10.64 10.01
N PHE A 163 8.76 -9.55 10.56
CA PHE A 163 8.61 -9.35 12.00
C PHE A 163 7.67 -10.40 12.61
N LEU A 164 6.53 -10.66 11.98
CA LEU A 164 5.57 -11.65 12.47
C LEU A 164 6.13 -13.07 12.38
N ALA A 165 6.84 -13.43 11.30
CA ALA A 165 7.51 -14.70 11.19
C ALA A 165 8.55 -14.88 12.30
N ALA A 166 9.40 -13.88 12.53
CA ALA A 166 10.41 -13.92 13.58
C ALA A 166 9.78 -14.06 14.98
N SER A 167 8.70 -13.29 15.22
CA SER A 167 7.98 -13.35 16.50
C SER A 167 7.34 -14.71 16.74
N LEU A 168 6.64 -15.27 15.74
CA LEU A 168 5.96 -16.57 15.85
C LEU A 168 6.95 -17.71 16.10
N PHE A 169 7.93 -17.86 15.20
CA PHE A 169 8.89 -18.94 15.31
C PHE A 169 9.89 -18.75 16.46
N GLY A 170 10.17 -17.50 16.82
CA GLY A 170 10.94 -17.18 18.04
C GLY A 170 10.20 -17.60 19.32
N ALA A 171 8.90 -17.32 19.41
CA ALA A 171 8.07 -17.76 20.54
C ALA A 171 7.97 -19.30 20.63
N MET A 172 8.09 -20.01 19.52
CA MET A 172 8.15 -21.48 19.48
C MET A 172 9.56 -22.04 19.74
N GLY A 173 10.56 -21.20 20.04
CA GLY A 173 11.93 -21.60 20.34
C GLY A 173 12.78 -21.95 19.12
N ALA A 174 12.42 -21.45 17.93
CA ALA A 174 13.14 -21.73 16.68
C ALA A 174 13.81 -20.48 16.08
N GLY A 175 14.02 -19.41 16.84
CA GLY A 175 14.57 -18.16 16.32
C GLY A 175 15.93 -18.29 15.65
N ASP A 176 16.83 -19.08 16.21
CA ASP A 176 18.17 -19.38 15.70
C ASP A 176 18.21 -20.34 14.48
N LYS A 177 17.08 -20.97 14.17
CA LYS A 177 16.91 -21.85 13.01
C LYS A 177 16.07 -21.26 11.92
N LEU A 178 15.54 -20.06 12.16
CA LEU A 178 14.68 -19.34 11.22
C LEU A 178 15.52 -18.69 10.13
N LYS A 179 15.17 -19.00 8.89
CA LYS A 179 15.73 -18.37 7.67
C LYS A 179 14.63 -17.64 6.94
N LEU A 180 14.66 -16.31 6.99
CA LEU A 180 13.77 -15.45 6.22
C LEU A 180 14.32 -15.27 4.80
N THR A 181 13.46 -15.48 3.80
CA THR A 181 13.79 -15.27 2.38
C THR A 181 12.87 -14.15 1.86
N PRO A 182 13.43 -12.95 1.59
CA PRO A 182 12.65 -11.82 1.12
C PRO A 182 12.31 -11.96 -0.37
N TYR A 183 11.04 -11.71 -0.71
CA TYR A 183 10.49 -11.61 -2.06
C TYR A 183 9.97 -10.20 -2.30
N GLN A 184 9.59 -9.90 -3.53
CA GLN A 184 9.18 -8.55 -3.93
C GLN A 184 7.69 -8.24 -3.69
N SER A 185 6.91 -9.30 -3.41
CA SER A 185 5.49 -9.18 -3.09
C SER A 185 5.02 -10.39 -2.28
N ALA A 186 3.89 -10.23 -1.58
CA ALA A 186 3.22 -11.32 -0.88
C ALA A 186 2.82 -12.46 -1.83
N ALA A 187 2.44 -12.13 -3.08
CA ALA A 187 2.11 -13.12 -4.09
C ALA A 187 3.33 -13.97 -4.49
N GLU A 188 4.50 -13.36 -4.67
CA GLU A 188 5.73 -14.09 -4.95
C GLU A 188 6.15 -14.97 -3.77
N ALA A 189 6.02 -14.48 -2.53
CA ALA A 189 6.29 -15.26 -1.32
C ALA A 189 5.38 -16.50 -1.23
N ALA A 190 4.09 -16.35 -1.50
CA ALA A 190 3.14 -17.48 -1.53
C ALA A 190 3.49 -18.49 -2.64
N GLN A 191 3.89 -18.01 -3.83
CA GLN A 191 4.31 -18.86 -4.92
C GLN A 191 5.60 -19.64 -4.60
N ALA A 192 6.53 -19.07 -3.84
CA ALA A 192 7.74 -19.75 -3.41
C ALA A 192 7.43 -21.01 -2.59
N VAL A 193 6.43 -20.96 -1.71
CA VAL A 193 5.93 -22.14 -0.98
C VAL A 193 5.32 -23.15 -1.95
N ALA A 194 4.49 -22.71 -2.89
CA ALA A 194 3.86 -23.60 -3.86
C ALA A 194 4.89 -24.31 -4.75
N ARG A 195 6.04 -23.68 -5.02
CA ARG A 195 7.16 -24.29 -5.76
C ARG A 195 8.10 -25.12 -4.88
N GLY A 196 7.90 -25.10 -3.55
CA GLY A 196 8.77 -25.81 -2.60
C GLY A 196 10.14 -25.14 -2.38
N GLU A 197 10.28 -23.86 -2.70
CA GLU A 197 11.49 -23.07 -2.46
C GLU A 197 11.64 -22.71 -0.98
N THR A 198 10.52 -22.52 -0.28
CA THR A 198 10.44 -22.32 1.17
C THR A 198 9.37 -23.20 1.77
N GLN A 199 9.49 -23.50 3.06
CA GLN A 199 8.54 -24.33 3.79
C GLN A 199 7.27 -23.56 4.17
N PHE A 200 7.43 -22.29 4.45
CA PHE A 200 6.36 -21.39 4.88
C PHE A 200 6.40 -20.05 4.13
N ALA A 201 5.29 -19.36 4.15
CA ALA A 201 5.23 -17.94 3.81
C ALA A 201 4.33 -17.21 4.80
N VAL A 202 4.71 -15.99 5.17
CA VAL A 202 3.81 -15.03 5.80
C VAL A 202 3.38 -14.04 4.72
N SER A 203 2.09 -13.92 4.54
CA SER A 203 1.48 -12.99 3.59
C SER A 203 0.23 -12.37 4.20
N HIS A 204 -0.31 -11.36 3.54
CA HIS A 204 -1.61 -10.79 3.90
C HIS A 204 -2.62 -11.03 2.78
N GLN A 205 -3.90 -11.13 3.16
CA GLN A 205 -5.04 -11.28 2.23
C GLN A 205 -5.80 -9.97 2.11
#